data_6239a6d2cc2f7574207ef16386ba32d3
#
_entry.id   6239a6d2cc2f7574207ef16386ba32d3
#
_cell.length_a   1.000
_cell.length_b   1.000
_cell.length_c   1.000
_cell.angle_alpha   90.00
_cell.angle_beta   90.00
_cell.angle_gamma   90.00
#
_symmetry.space_group_name_H-M   'P 1'
#
loop_
_entity.id
_entity.type
_entity.pdbx_description
1 polymer ?
#
loop_
_entity_poly.entity_id
_entity_poly.type
_entity_poly.pdbx_seq_one_letter_code
_entity_poly.pdbx_strand_id
1 'polypeptide(L)'
;MKETLHQWLARRTQLPGVLACGVRYPDKTSFTQTWSADFPAQALDNALRCMSDAFQVLKINFFPHERARWVYEHAFLYCARRADGICLGIFTAKDPQAFDAAAVEYLVEEFRLLDNATPK
;
A
#
# COMPACT_ATOMS: atom_id res chain seq x y z
N MET A 1 -22.52 4.93 9.66
CA MET A 1 -22.04 3.63 9.16
C MET A 1 -20.53 3.67 9.02
N LYS A 2 -19.84 2.61 9.45
CA LYS A 2 -18.38 2.57 9.36
C LYS A 2 -17.93 2.41 7.92
N GLU A 3 -16.85 3.09 7.58
CA GLU A 3 -16.21 2.97 6.27
C GLU A 3 -15.47 1.64 6.19
N THR A 4 -15.61 0.92 5.07
CA THR A 4 -14.83 -0.29 4.84
C THR A 4 -13.41 0.09 4.45
N LEU A 5 -12.50 -0.88 4.55
CA LEU A 5 -11.10 -0.65 4.14
C LEU A 5 -11.03 -0.29 2.66
N HIS A 6 -11.83 -0.93 1.80
CA HIS A 6 -11.85 -0.62 0.38
C HIS A 6 -12.34 0.81 0.11
N GLN A 7 -13.36 1.25 0.84
CA GLN A 7 -13.86 2.62 0.72
C GLN A 7 -12.82 3.62 1.22
N TRP A 8 -12.17 3.30 2.34
CA TRP A 8 -11.09 4.13 2.88
C TRP A 8 -9.97 4.28 1.85
N LEU A 9 -9.54 3.16 1.27
CA LEU A 9 -8.47 3.16 0.28
C LEU A 9 -8.83 4.04 -0.91
N ALA A 10 -10.03 3.84 -1.48
CA ALA A 10 -10.47 4.61 -2.64
C ALA A 10 -10.54 6.11 -2.34
N ARG A 11 -10.99 6.46 -1.15
CA ARG A 11 -11.15 7.87 -0.76
C ARG A 11 -9.82 8.54 -0.43
N ARG A 12 -8.98 7.85 0.33
CA ARG A 12 -7.76 8.47 0.87
C ARG A 12 -6.61 8.52 -0.12
N THR A 13 -6.60 7.62 -1.11
CA THR A 13 -5.48 7.56 -2.05
C THR A 13 -5.67 8.41 -3.30
N GLN A 14 -6.73 9.20 -3.36
CA GLN A 14 -6.93 10.16 -4.45
C GLN A 14 -6.11 11.41 -4.18
N LEU A 15 -4.79 11.26 -4.22
CA LEU A 15 -3.84 12.34 -4.02
C LEU A 15 -3.07 12.57 -5.30
N PRO A 16 -2.64 13.83 -5.57
CA PRO A 16 -1.81 14.10 -6.75
C PRO A 16 -0.56 13.22 -6.72
N GLY A 17 -0.25 12.61 -7.86
CA GLY A 17 0.94 11.80 -8.01
C GLY A 17 0.81 10.36 -7.53
N VAL A 18 -0.30 9.98 -6.90
CA VAL A 18 -0.58 8.58 -6.60
C VAL A 18 -1.07 7.91 -7.88
N LEU A 19 -0.35 6.90 -8.34
CA LEU A 19 -0.63 6.24 -9.63
C LEU A 19 -1.50 5.02 -9.46
N ALA A 20 -1.32 4.29 -8.35
CA ALA A 20 -2.06 3.06 -8.10
C ALA A 20 -1.87 2.67 -6.64
N CYS A 21 -2.77 1.84 -6.13
CA CYS A 21 -2.66 1.36 -4.76
C CYS A 21 -3.41 0.05 -4.60
N GLY A 22 -3.19 -0.62 -3.47
CA GLY A 22 -3.91 -1.83 -3.17
C GLY A 22 -3.58 -2.35 -1.79
N VAL A 23 -4.37 -3.33 -1.36
CA VAL A 23 -4.13 -4.05 -0.12
C VAL A 23 -4.13 -5.54 -0.42
N ARG A 24 -3.32 -6.28 0.34
CA ARG A 24 -3.28 -7.73 0.27
C ARG A 24 -3.61 -8.29 1.63
N TYR A 25 -4.53 -9.22 1.65
CA TYR A 25 -5.01 -9.86 2.88
C TYR A 25 -4.22 -11.12 3.20
N PRO A 26 -4.21 -11.56 4.47
CA PRO A 26 -3.50 -12.79 4.84
C PRO A 26 -3.98 -14.04 4.11
N ASP A 27 -5.24 -14.06 3.63
CA ASP A 27 -5.78 -15.19 2.87
C ASP A 27 -5.32 -15.18 1.41
N LYS A 28 -4.38 -14.28 1.07
CA LYS A 28 -3.76 -14.16 -0.26
C LYS A 28 -4.67 -13.52 -1.31
N THR A 29 -5.79 -12.94 -0.90
CA THR A 29 -6.59 -12.12 -1.80
C THR A 29 -6.10 -10.68 -1.77
N SER A 30 -6.42 -9.93 -2.81
CA SER A 30 -6.00 -8.53 -2.95
C SER A 30 -7.14 -7.69 -3.47
N PHE A 31 -7.10 -6.39 -3.13
CA PHE A 31 -7.97 -5.39 -3.73
C PHE A 31 -7.06 -4.30 -4.28
N THR A 32 -7.21 -3.98 -5.56
CA THR A 32 -6.34 -3.01 -6.23
C THR A 32 -7.17 -1.91 -6.85
N GLN A 33 -6.56 -0.73 -6.97
CA GLN A 33 -7.16 0.42 -7.62
C GLN A 33 -6.09 1.17 -8.37
N THR A 34 -6.30 1.45 -9.66
CA THR A 34 -5.30 2.13 -10.47
C THR A 34 -5.91 3.36 -11.13
N TRP A 35 -5.09 4.42 -11.20
CA TRP A 35 -5.42 5.64 -11.93
C TRP A 35 -4.47 5.83 -13.11
N SER A 36 -3.63 4.83 -13.40
CA SER A 36 -2.66 4.91 -14.49
C SER A 36 -2.69 3.64 -15.32
N ALA A 37 -2.72 3.78 -16.64
CA ALA A 37 -2.67 2.65 -17.55
C ALA A 37 -1.34 1.89 -17.47
N ASP A 38 -0.30 2.52 -16.93
CA ASP A 38 1.01 1.90 -16.77
C ASP A 38 1.04 0.90 -15.60
N PHE A 39 -0.02 0.87 -14.79
CA PHE A 39 -0.11 0.01 -13.62
C PHE A 39 -1.37 -0.84 -13.70
N PRO A 40 -1.41 -1.87 -14.58
CA PRO A 40 -2.59 -2.75 -14.64
C PRO A 40 -2.74 -3.58 -13.38
N ALA A 41 -3.96 -4.02 -13.11
CA ALA A 41 -4.29 -4.74 -11.88
C ALA A 41 -3.38 -5.95 -11.64
N GLN A 42 -3.01 -6.67 -12.70
CA GLN A 42 -2.15 -7.84 -12.57
C GLN A 42 -0.76 -7.48 -12.06
N ALA A 43 -0.20 -6.37 -12.54
CA ALA A 43 1.11 -5.90 -12.09
C ALA A 43 1.05 -5.47 -10.62
N LEU A 44 -0.05 -4.82 -10.23
CA LEU A 44 -0.25 -4.41 -8.84
C LEU A 44 -0.35 -5.64 -7.92
N ASP A 45 -1.10 -6.64 -8.35
CA ASP A 45 -1.26 -7.86 -7.56
C ASP A 45 0.08 -8.56 -7.36
N ASN A 46 0.89 -8.63 -8.41
CA ASN A 46 2.22 -9.23 -8.32
C ASN A 46 3.13 -8.44 -7.36
N ALA A 47 3.08 -7.12 -7.43
CA ALA A 47 3.88 -6.27 -6.55
C ALA A 47 3.46 -6.43 -5.09
N LEU A 48 2.16 -6.47 -4.83
CA LEU A 48 1.65 -6.66 -3.47
C LEU A 48 2.06 -8.01 -2.92
N ARG A 49 2.05 -9.05 -3.74
CA ARG A 49 2.48 -10.38 -3.33
C ARG A 49 3.95 -10.39 -2.96
N CYS A 50 4.81 -9.81 -3.79
CA CYS A 50 6.24 -9.74 -3.52
C CYS A 50 6.53 -8.95 -2.25
N MET A 51 5.84 -7.85 -2.05
CA MET A 51 5.97 -7.01 -0.87
C MET A 51 5.57 -7.77 0.39
N SER A 52 4.44 -8.46 0.33
CA SER A 52 3.94 -9.24 1.46
C SER A 52 4.91 -10.37 1.82
N ASP A 53 5.46 -11.05 0.81
CA ASP A 53 6.44 -12.10 1.02
C ASP A 53 7.72 -11.54 1.65
N ALA A 54 8.16 -10.36 1.23
CA ALA A 54 9.34 -9.72 1.80
C ALA A 54 9.16 -9.40 3.28
N PHE A 55 7.99 -8.86 3.65
CA PHE A 55 7.68 -8.61 5.06
C PHE A 55 7.72 -9.90 5.88
N GLN A 56 7.17 -10.98 5.32
CA GLN A 56 7.13 -12.27 6.01
C GLN A 56 8.54 -12.83 6.22
N VAL A 57 9.38 -12.77 5.21
CA VAL A 57 10.76 -13.26 5.28
C VAL A 57 11.54 -12.48 6.35
N LEU A 58 11.41 -11.17 6.37
CA LEU A 58 12.10 -10.34 7.36
C LEU A 58 11.63 -10.65 8.77
N LYS A 59 10.33 -10.87 8.95
CA LYS A 59 9.78 -11.21 10.25
C LYS A 59 10.31 -12.54 10.76
N ILE A 60 10.40 -13.56 9.90
CA ILE A 60 10.90 -14.89 10.27
C ILE A 60 12.36 -14.81 10.69
N ASN A 61 13.13 -13.92 10.10
CA ASN A 61 14.55 -13.76 10.38
C ASN A 61 14.82 -12.68 11.44
N PHE A 62 13.82 -12.33 12.23
CA PHE A 62 13.94 -11.38 13.36
C PHE A 62 14.28 -9.96 12.95
N PHE A 63 13.88 -9.57 11.73
CA PHE A 63 14.00 -8.20 11.27
C PHE A 63 12.61 -7.67 10.87
N PRO A 64 11.67 -7.56 11.83
CA PRO A 64 10.32 -7.16 11.47
C PRO A 64 10.30 -5.71 10.98
N HIS A 65 9.65 -5.51 9.86
CA HIS A 65 9.39 -4.20 9.30
C HIS A 65 7.89 -3.98 9.24
N GLU A 66 7.47 -2.76 9.50
CA GLU A 66 6.07 -2.38 9.38
C GLU A 66 5.85 -1.41 8.24
N ARG A 67 6.93 -0.76 7.78
CA ARG A 67 6.89 0.16 6.65
C ARG A 67 8.15 0.01 5.81
N ALA A 68 8.01 0.28 4.52
CA ALA A 68 9.13 0.28 3.60
C ALA A 68 8.80 1.16 2.40
N ARG A 69 9.83 1.66 1.73
CA ARG A 69 9.69 2.31 0.44
C ARG A 69 10.65 1.64 -0.53
N TRP A 70 10.12 1.17 -1.64
CA TRP A 70 10.92 0.55 -2.69
C TRP A 70 11.05 1.54 -3.83
N VAL A 71 12.24 1.62 -4.42
CA VAL A 71 12.56 2.57 -5.47
C VAL A 71 12.63 1.81 -6.78
N TYR A 72 11.74 2.14 -7.70
CA TYR A 72 11.75 1.62 -9.06
C TYR A 72 12.23 2.70 -10.02
N GLU A 73 12.47 2.33 -11.27
CA GLU A 73 12.98 3.27 -12.27
C GLU A 73 12.04 4.48 -12.45
N HIS A 74 10.74 4.23 -12.50
CA HIS A 74 9.76 5.28 -12.81
C HIS A 74 8.73 5.52 -11.71
N ALA A 75 8.89 4.90 -10.54
CA ALA A 75 7.92 5.03 -9.47
C ALA A 75 8.53 4.68 -8.13
N PHE A 76 7.91 5.18 -7.06
CA PHE A 76 8.15 4.68 -5.70
C PHE A 76 6.99 3.78 -5.31
N LEU A 77 7.27 2.76 -4.51
CA LEU A 77 6.25 1.94 -3.87
C LEU A 77 6.38 2.11 -2.36
N TYR A 78 5.38 2.75 -1.77
CA TYR A 78 5.28 2.89 -0.31
C TYR A 78 4.46 1.72 0.20
N CYS A 79 4.97 1.02 1.22
CA CYS A 79 4.34 -0.18 1.75
C CYS A 79 4.23 -0.12 3.25
N ALA A 80 3.20 -0.79 3.77
CA ALA A 80 3.04 -0.96 5.20
C ALA A 80 2.33 -2.27 5.50
N ARG A 81 2.61 -2.83 6.67
CA ARG A 81 1.94 -4.03 7.17
C ARG A 81 1.31 -3.71 8.51
N ARG A 82 0.03 -4.06 8.66
CA ARG A 82 -0.66 -3.91 9.94
C ARG A 82 -0.46 -5.14 10.82
N ALA A 83 -0.80 -5.00 12.09
CA ALA A 83 -0.70 -6.10 13.04
C ALA A 83 -1.56 -7.29 12.65
N ASP A 84 -2.67 -7.06 11.94
CA ASP A 84 -3.56 -8.13 11.47
C ASP A 84 -3.05 -8.82 10.19
N GLY A 85 -1.90 -8.41 9.68
CA GLY A 85 -1.29 -9.03 8.50
C GLY A 85 -1.72 -8.44 7.17
N ILE A 86 -2.59 -7.44 7.16
CA ILE A 86 -2.97 -6.78 5.91
C ILE A 86 -1.85 -5.84 5.49
N CYS A 87 -1.45 -5.91 4.22
CA CYS A 87 -0.39 -5.08 3.65
C CYS A 87 -0.96 -4.06 2.68
N LEU A 88 -0.45 -2.83 2.75
CA LEU A 88 -0.82 -1.74 1.86
C LEU A 88 0.34 -1.45 0.91
N GLY A 89 0.03 -1.18 -0.35
CA GLY A 89 1.01 -0.68 -1.31
C GLY A 89 0.46 0.52 -2.05
N ILE A 90 1.27 1.57 -2.18
CA ILE A 90 0.92 2.80 -2.90
C ILE A 90 2.05 3.13 -3.86
N PHE A 91 1.75 3.11 -5.16
CA PHE A 91 2.69 3.54 -6.19
C PHE A 91 2.53 5.03 -6.44
N THR A 92 3.63 5.77 -6.44
CA THR A 92 3.64 7.20 -6.68
C THR A 92 4.59 7.56 -7.81
N ALA A 93 4.38 8.75 -8.39
CA ALA A 93 5.37 9.34 -9.28
C ALA A 93 6.65 9.60 -8.50
N LYS A 94 7.77 9.71 -9.21
CA LYS A 94 9.08 9.99 -8.59
C LYS A 94 9.38 11.48 -8.52
N ASP A 95 8.73 12.29 -9.36
CA ASP A 95 8.95 13.72 -9.38
C ASP A 95 8.42 14.33 -8.07
N PRO A 96 9.29 14.94 -7.26
CA PRO A 96 8.85 15.52 -5.98
C PRO A 96 7.86 16.68 -6.16
N GLN A 97 7.76 17.25 -7.36
CA GLN A 97 6.76 18.28 -7.64
C GLN A 97 5.41 17.68 -8.05
N ALA A 98 5.39 16.39 -8.42
CA ALA A 98 4.16 15.73 -8.86
C ALA A 98 3.36 15.15 -7.71
N PHE A 99 3.99 14.89 -6.56
CA PHE A 99 3.28 14.33 -5.41
C PHE A 99 3.86 14.88 -4.12
N ASP A 100 3.07 14.80 -3.06
CA ASP A 100 3.47 15.24 -1.72
C ASP A 100 3.88 14.01 -0.91
N ALA A 101 5.18 13.83 -0.75
CA ALA A 101 5.71 12.69 -0.02
C ALA A 101 5.25 12.66 1.43
N ALA A 102 5.13 13.82 2.07
CA ALA A 102 4.66 13.88 3.45
C ALA A 102 3.21 13.42 3.57
N ALA A 103 2.36 13.77 2.60
CA ALA A 103 0.98 13.32 2.59
C ALA A 103 0.87 11.82 2.41
N VAL A 104 1.71 11.25 1.55
CA VAL A 104 1.74 9.79 1.32
C VAL A 104 2.23 9.07 2.59
N GLU A 105 3.27 9.59 3.22
CA GLU A 105 3.78 9.01 4.48
C GLU A 105 2.72 9.06 5.58
N TYR A 106 2.00 10.17 5.67
CA TYR A 106 0.90 10.30 6.63
C TYR A 106 -0.19 9.26 6.36
N LEU A 107 -0.52 9.05 5.10
CA LEU A 107 -1.52 8.07 4.69
C LEU A 107 -1.10 6.66 5.08
N VAL A 108 0.16 6.32 4.86
CA VAL A 108 0.71 5.01 5.21
C VAL A 108 0.60 4.81 6.73
N GLU A 109 0.93 5.82 7.51
CA GLU A 109 0.85 5.73 8.97
C GLU A 109 -0.60 5.63 9.43
N GLU A 110 -1.50 6.37 8.80
CA GLU A 110 -2.94 6.26 9.10
C GLU A 110 -3.42 4.83 8.89
N PHE A 111 -2.99 4.19 7.80
CA PHE A 111 -3.36 2.80 7.53
C PHE A 111 -2.88 1.87 8.65
N ARG A 112 -1.63 2.03 9.08
CA ARG A 112 -1.07 1.18 10.13
C ARG A 112 -1.84 1.29 11.44
N LEU A 113 -2.39 2.47 11.71
CA LEU A 113 -3.10 2.75 12.95
C LEU A 113 -4.59 2.48 12.89
N LEU A 114 -5.12 2.08 11.73
CA LEU A 114 -6.53 1.71 11.64
C LEU A 114 -6.81 0.51 12.52
N ASP A 115 -7.93 0.60 13.25
CA ASP A 115 -8.35 -0.45 14.16
C ASP A 115 -8.68 -1.73 13.41
N ASN A 116 -8.26 -2.87 13.95
CA ASN A 116 -8.63 -4.16 13.38
C ASN A 116 -10.14 -4.37 13.33
N ALA A 117 -10.90 -3.65 14.13
CA ALA A 117 -12.35 -3.68 14.10
C ALA A 117 -12.93 -2.89 12.92
N THR A 118 -12.10 -2.15 12.17
CA THR A 118 -12.57 -1.42 11.01
C THR A 118 -13.06 -2.40 9.95
N PRO A 119 -14.29 -2.23 9.44
CA PRO A 119 -14.81 -3.14 8.42
C PRO A 119 -13.96 -3.14 7.16
N LYS A 120 -13.79 -4.29 6.59
CA LYS A 120 -12.98 -4.49 5.39
C LYS A 120 -13.80 -4.42 4.12
#